data_65584449d7f972a20ad8f4f46ffe86cc
#
_entry.id   65584449d7f972a20ad8f4f46ffe86cc
#
_cell.length_a   1.000
_cell.length_b   1.000
_cell.length_c   1.000
_cell.angle_alpha   90.00
_cell.angle_beta   90.00
_cell.angle_gamma   90.00
#
_symmetry.space_group_name_H-M   'P 1'
#
loop_
_entity.id
_entity.type
_entity.pdbx_description
1 polymer ?
#
loop_
_entity_poly.entity_id
_entity_poly.type
_entity_poly.pdbx_seq_one_letter_code
_entity_poly.pdbx_strand_id
1 'polypeptide(L)'
;MRQPVDINALKDFHLIAAWGGLGAASRASGRPKATLSRRLAELEEAVGVRLIERGGQRLRVTDAGERLLARTAGPIQEIDEAARSARDERTKPAGTLRIAAPLLFSQLALGGLLAAFQRRYPDILIEAISEDRMSDLVDEQFDVAIRINPQKNSSLVGRCFARDKQVLVALPALVMPTGDPHNPQEIPAVVMSTFQPGELWAVQDGERCFTPQPLMRLSSILTLRDAVLAGAGAAMLPQSLVSKQLEEGELVCWGEEENLTELCVLHTSRHLQSIRVKVFVEFICEHYPAGWFVT
;
A
#
# COMPACT_ATOMS: atom_id res chain seq x y z
N MET A 1 -22.61 -28.00 -19.77
CA MET A 1 -22.01 -27.63 -18.47
C MET A 1 -20.53 -27.38 -18.72
N ARG A 2 -19.99 -26.21 -18.38
CA ARG A 2 -18.54 -25.95 -18.47
C ARG A 2 -17.83 -26.81 -17.42
N GLN A 3 -16.74 -27.46 -17.79
CA GLN A 3 -15.92 -28.22 -16.84
C GLN A 3 -15.31 -27.30 -15.79
N PRO A 4 -15.15 -27.73 -14.53
CA PRO A 4 -14.46 -26.96 -13.52
C PRO A 4 -12.98 -26.78 -13.92
N VAL A 5 -12.42 -25.62 -13.61
CA VAL A 5 -11.01 -25.30 -13.88
C VAL A 5 -10.11 -26.14 -12.97
N ASP A 6 -9.20 -26.92 -13.56
CA ASP A 6 -8.19 -27.69 -12.81
C ASP A 6 -7.05 -26.77 -12.35
N ILE A 7 -6.80 -26.73 -11.04
CA ILE A 7 -5.71 -25.95 -10.41
C ILE A 7 -4.34 -26.36 -10.95
N ASN A 8 -4.12 -27.64 -11.26
CA ASN A 8 -2.86 -28.09 -11.83
C ASN A 8 -2.66 -27.58 -13.26
N ALA A 9 -3.75 -27.48 -14.04
CA ALA A 9 -3.68 -26.87 -15.37
C ALA A 9 -3.38 -25.37 -15.30
N LEU A 10 -3.93 -24.65 -14.30
CA LEU A 10 -3.55 -23.26 -14.02
C LEU A 10 -2.06 -23.12 -13.66
N LYS A 11 -1.55 -23.96 -12.75
CA LYS A 11 -0.12 -23.96 -12.39
C LYS A 11 0.79 -24.25 -13.57
N ASP A 12 0.40 -25.19 -14.44
CA ASP A 12 1.13 -25.49 -15.66
C ASP A 12 1.10 -24.32 -16.65
N PHE A 13 0.00 -23.57 -16.74
CA PHE A 13 -0.08 -22.36 -17.55
C PHE A 13 0.85 -21.26 -17.03
N HIS A 14 0.89 -21.00 -15.71
CA HIS A 14 1.85 -20.06 -15.08
C HIS A 14 3.30 -20.46 -15.40
N LEU A 15 3.62 -21.76 -15.28
CA LEU A 15 4.93 -22.28 -15.61
C LEU A 15 5.30 -22.04 -17.08
N ILE A 16 4.38 -22.31 -18.02
CA ILE A 16 4.60 -22.12 -19.45
C ILE A 16 4.82 -20.64 -19.78
N ALA A 17 4.04 -19.74 -19.17
CA ALA A 17 4.19 -18.31 -19.36
C ALA A 17 5.53 -17.79 -18.85
N ALA A 18 5.92 -18.16 -17.61
CA ALA A 18 7.17 -17.73 -16.96
C ALA A 18 8.41 -18.15 -17.74
N TRP A 19 8.40 -19.35 -18.35
CA TRP A 19 9.54 -19.87 -19.11
C TRP A 19 9.46 -19.58 -20.61
N GLY A 20 8.45 -18.84 -21.08
CA GLY A 20 8.30 -18.41 -22.46
C GLY A 20 8.06 -19.55 -23.46
N GLY A 21 7.64 -20.75 -22.99
CA GLY A 21 7.31 -21.85 -23.89
C GLY A 21 7.27 -23.23 -23.26
N LEU A 22 6.52 -24.12 -23.92
CA LEU A 22 6.32 -25.52 -23.50
C LEU A 22 7.64 -26.32 -23.34
N GLY A 23 8.60 -26.09 -24.24
CA GLY A 23 9.88 -26.79 -24.20
C GLY A 23 10.76 -26.34 -23.01
N ALA A 24 10.81 -25.04 -22.76
CA ALA A 24 11.56 -24.46 -21.62
C ALA A 24 10.89 -24.85 -20.27
N ALA A 25 9.57 -24.74 -20.19
CA ALA A 25 8.79 -25.17 -19.03
C ALA A 25 8.97 -26.67 -18.72
N SER A 26 8.98 -27.52 -19.76
CA SER A 26 9.21 -28.97 -19.61
C SER A 26 10.59 -29.25 -19.01
N ARG A 27 11.64 -28.61 -19.53
CA ARG A 27 13.01 -28.79 -18.98
C ARG A 27 13.14 -28.29 -17.55
N ALA A 28 12.53 -27.16 -17.25
CA ALA A 28 12.61 -26.54 -15.91
C ALA A 28 11.84 -27.33 -14.84
N SER A 29 10.70 -27.92 -15.21
CA SER A 29 9.82 -28.62 -14.26
C SER A 29 9.98 -30.14 -14.22
N GLY A 30 10.71 -30.73 -15.17
CA GLY A 30 10.77 -32.19 -15.35
C GLY A 30 9.47 -32.82 -15.88
N ARG A 31 8.44 -32.02 -16.22
CA ARG A 31 7.15 -32.51 -16.72
C ARG A 31 7.20 -32.72 -18.23
N PRO A 32 6.62 -33.85 -18.75
CA PRO A 32 6.58 -34.07 -20.20
C PRO A 32 5.87 -32.95 -20.95
N LYS A 33 6.43 -32.51 -22.07
CA LYS A 33 5.87 -31.46 -22.92
C LYS A 33 4.43 -31.78 -23.37
N ALA A 34 4.16 -33.04 -23.66
CA ALA A 34 2.81 -33.51 -24.03
C ALA A 34 1.78 -33.29 -22.92
N THR A 35 2.17 -33.50 -21.65
CA THR A 35 1.30 -33.28 -20.49
C THR A 35 0.99 -31.81 -20.33
N LEU A 36 2.00 -30.92 -20.41
CA LEU A 36 1.83 -29.46 -20.35
C LEU A 36 0.92 -28.96 -21.46
N SER A 37 1.13 -29.45 -22.69
CA SER A 37 0.30 -29.07 -23.85
C SER A 37 -1.16 -29.50 -23.70
N ARG A 38 -1.40 -30.74 -23.22
CA ARG A 38 -2.74 -31.25 -22.99
C ARG A 38 -3.48 -30.45 -21.91
N ARG A 39 -2.85 -30.23 -20.76
CA ARG A 39 -3.45 -29.44 -19.64
C ARG A 39 -3.72 -28.00 -20.02
N LEU A 40 -2.85 -27.39 -20.82
CA LEU A 40 -3.11 -26.06 -21.37
C LEU A 40 -4.36 -26.06 -22.26
N ALA A 41 -4.51 -27.05 -23.13
CA ALA A 41 -5.69 -27.14 -23.99
C ALA A 41 -6.98 -27.38 -23.17
N GLU A 42 -6.93 -28.23 -22.13
CA GLU A 42 -8.03 -28.47 -21.20
C GLU A 42 -8.42 -27.18 -20.43
N LEU A 43 -7.42 -26.36 -20.04
CA LEU A 43 -7.65 -25.06 -19.41
C LEU A 43 -8.32 -24.07 -20.37
N GLU A 44 -7.81 -23.96 -21.60
CA GLU A 44 -8.39 -23.07 -22.63
C GLU A 44 -9.84 -23.47 -22.96
N GLU A 45 -10.14 -24.77 -22.98
CA GLU A 45 -11.50 -25.30 -23.18
C GLU A 45 -12.41 -24.93 -21.99
N ALA A 46 -11.94 -25.12 -20.76
CA ALA A 46 -12.70 -24.82 -19.54
C ALA A 46 -13.04 -23.32 -19.42
N VAL A 47 -12.08 -22.42 -19.73
CA VAL A 47 -12.30 -20.96 -19.70
C VAL A 47 -12.97 -20.43 -20.97
N GLY A 48 -12.95 -21.20 -22.05
CA GLY A 48 -13.62 -20.87 -23.33
C GLY A 48 -12.89 -19.83 -24.19
N VAL A 49 -11.63 -19.55 -23.88
CA VAL A 49 -10.78 -18.61 -24.63
C VAL A 49 -9.35 -19.14 -24.73
N ARG A 50 -8.64 -18.73 -25.79
CA ARG A 50 -7.21 -19.03 -25.90
C ARG A 50 -6.40 -18.15 -24.98
N LEU A 51 -5.45 -18.76 -24.30
CA LEU A 51 -4.53 -18.12 -23.36
C LEU A 51 -3.15 -17.90 -23.98
N ILE A 52 -2.82 -18.67 -25.04
CA ILE A 52 -1.56 -18.61 -25.75
C ILE A 52 -1.81 -18.51 -27.26
N GLU A 53 -1.11 -17.59 -27.92
CA GLU A 53 -1.13 -17.47 -29.39
C GLU A 53 -0.37 -18.65 -30.02
N ARG A 54 -0.96 -19.25 -31.07
CA ARG A 54 -0.33 -20.30 -31.89
C ARG A 54 0.20 -19.68 -33.19
N GLY A 55 1.48 -19.84 -33.48
CA GLY A 55 1.99 -19.50 -34.82
C GLY A 55 3.26 -18.68 -34.89
N GLY A 56 3.98 -18.45 -33.81
CA GLY A 56 5.27 -17.75 -33.80
C GLY A 56 6.45 -18.61 -33.33
N GLN A 57 7.69 -18.17 -33.62
CA GLN A 57 8.90 -18.79 -33.07
C GLN A 57 9.01 -18.64 -31.53
N ARG A 58 8.28 -17.70 -30.97
CA ARG A 58 8.18 -17.47 -29.50
C ARG A 58 6.72 -17.54 -29.07
N LEU A 59 6.52 -18.16 -27.91
CA LEU A 59 5.21 -18.22 -27.27
C LEU A 59 4.81 -16.79 -26.85
N ARG A 60 3.60 -16.36 -27.21
CA ARG A 60 2.97 -15.12 -26.70
C ARG A 60 1.74 -15.48 -25.91
N VAL A 61 1.62 -14.87 -24.74
CA VAL A 61 0.41 -14.90 -23.93
C VAL A 61 -0.60 -13.93 -24.54
N THR A 62 -1.87 -14.31 -24.60
CA THR A 62 -2.95 -13.42 -25.07
C THR A 62 -3.36 -12.45 -23.95
N ASP A 63 -4.07 -11.35 -24.27
CA ASP A 63 -4.62 -10.44 -23.27
C ASP A 63 -5.52 -11.16 -22.22
N ALA A 64 -6.26 -12.20 -22.65
CA ALA A 64 -7.04 -13.04 -21.75
C ALA A 64 -6.13 -13.89 -20.84
N GLY A 65 -5.03 -14.39 -21.38
CA GLY A 65 -3.99 -15.11 -20.62
C GLY A 65 -3.31 -14.21 -19.61
N GLU A 66 -2.94 -13.00 -19.97
CA GLU A 66 -2.32 -12.01 -19.08
C GLU A 66 -3.24 -11.69 -17.88
N ARG A 67 -4.53 -11.40 -18.17
CA ARG A 67 -5.53 -11.19 -17.10
C ARG A 67 -5.71 -12.41 -16.21
N LEU A 68 -5.69 -13.63 -16.77
CA LEU A 68 -5.82 -14.86 -15.98
C LEU A 68 -4.58 -15.08 -15.11
N LEU A 69 -3.37 -14.90 -15.64
CA LEU A 69 -2.12 -14.96 -14.87
C LEU A 69 -2.17 -13.98 -13.71
N ALA A 70 -2.51 -12.73 -14.01
CA ALA A 70 -2.61 -11.67 -13.03
C ALA A 70 -3.54 -12.04 -11.87
N ARG A 71 -4.75 -12.54 -12.17
CA ARG A 71 -5.78 -12.85 -11.15
C ARG A 71 -5.58 -14.17 -10.42
N THR A 72 -4.75 -15.08 -10.91
CA THR A 72 -4.59 -16.43 -10.34
C THR A 72 -3.24 -16.65 -9.64
N ALA A 73 -2.26 -15.78 -9.80
CA ALA A 73 -0.94 -15.90 -9.18
C ALA A 73 -1.05 -15.93 -7.63
N GLY A 74 -1.72 -14.94 -7.04
CA GLY A 74 -1.95 -14.86 -5.59
C GLY A 74 -2.71 -16.08 -5.05
N PRO A 75 -3.92 -16.37 -5.55
CA PRO A 75 -4.71 -17.55 -5.13
C PRO A 75 -3.99 -18.89 -5.21
N ILE A 76 -3.21 -19.13 -6.27
CA ILE A 76 -2.41 -20.36 -6.41
C ILE A 76 -1.37 -20.45 -5.29
N GLN A 77 -0.69 -19.35 -5.01
CA GLN A 77 0.32 -19.28 -3.96
C GLN A 77 -0.31 -19.50 -2.58
N GLU A 78 -1.47 -18.90 -2.30
CA GLU A 78 -2.23 -19.11 -1.05
C GLU A 78 -2.62 -20.58 -0.84
N ILE A 79 -3.10 -21.26 -1.90
CA ILE A 79 -3.45 -22.68 -1.84
C ILE A 79 -2.21 -23.53 -1.53
N ASP A 80 -1.07 -23.24 -2.16
CA ASP A 80 0.19 -23.97 -1.92
C ASP A 80 0.74 -23.74 -0.51
N GLU A 81 0.56 -22.55 0.04
CA GLU A 81 0.94 -22.22 1.41
C GLU A 81 0.01 -22.88 2.43
N ALA A 82 -1.30 -22.84 2.20
CA ALA A 82 -2.26 -23.54 3.05
C ALA A 82 -1.99 -25.06 3.08
N ALA A 83 -1.69 -25.67 1.92
CA ALA A 83 -1.33 -27.07 1.83
C ALA A 83 0.01 -27.41 2.53
N ARG A 84 0.99 -26.49 2.49
CA ARG A 84 2.26 -26.62 3.23
C ARG A 84 2.04 -26.46 4.73
N SER A 85 1.30 -25.43 5.15
CA SER A 85 0.97 -25.18 6.56
C SER A 85 0.22 -26.34 7.22
N ALA A 86 -0.65 -27.03 6.47
CA ALA A 86 -1.36 -28.22 6.96
C ALA A 86 -0.45 -29.45 7.17
N ARG A 87 0.74 -29.46 6.54
CA ARG A 87 1.69 -30.57 6.66
C ARG A 87 2.72 -30.38 7.78
N ASP A 88 2.94 -29.14 8.20
CA ASP A 88 4.03 -28.82 9.11
C ASP A 88 3.58 -27.71 10.08
N GLU A 89 3.39 -28.04 11.37
CA GLU A 89 3.10 -27.07 12.43
C GLU A 89 4.27 -26.07 12.67
N ARG A 90 5.38 -26.22 11.96
CA ARG A 90 6.62 -25.42 12.06
C ARG A 90 7.01 -24.74 10.76
N THR A 91 6.07 -24.43 9.88
CA THR A 91 6.44 -23.77 8.59
C THR A 91 7.01 -22.39 8.87
N LYS A 92 8.31 -22.21 8.57
CA LYS A 92 8.93 -20.90 8.63
C LYS A 92 8.26 -19.98 7.59
N PRO A 93 7.99 -18.70 7.96
CA PRO A 93 7.47 -17.72 7.01
C PRO A 93 8.44 -17.55 5.83
N ALA A 94 7.97 -17.79 4.61
CA ALA A 94 8.78 -17.70 3.40
C ALA A 94 7.94 -17.28 2.18
N GLY A 95 8.61 -16.92 1.07
CA GLY A 95 7.96 -16.52 -0.18
C GLY A 95 7.96 -15.01 -0.39
N THR A 96 7.19 -14.50 -1.36
CA THR A 96 7.13 -13.07 -1.68
C THR A 96 5.98 -12.40 -0.95
N LEU A 97 6.25 -11.31 -0.24
CA LEU A 97 5.28 -10.42 0.39
C LEU A 97 5.19 -9.12 -0.40
N ARG A 98 4.03 -8.85 -0.98
CA ARG A 98 3.75 -7.65 -1.78
C ARG A 98 2.98 -6.63 -0.97
N ILE A 99 3.55 -5.43 -0.83
CA ILE A 99 3.05 -4.36 0.03
C ILE A 99 2.78 -3.11 -0.79
N ALA A 100 1.58 -2.54 -0.67
CA ALA A 100 1.28 -1.18 -1.10
C ALA A 100 1.28 -0.25 0.12
N ALA A 101 1.88 0.93 0.02
CA ALA A 101 1.94 1.88 1.12
C ALA A 101 1.81 3.33 0.63
N PRO A 102 1.27 4.26 1.45
CA PRO A 102 1.22 5.67 1.12
C PRO A 102 2.63 6.25 0.95
N LEU A 103 2.76 7.21 0.02
CA LEU A 103 4.05 7.79 -0.32
C LEU A 103 4.76 8.39 0.90
N LEU A 104 4.05 9.16 1.72
CA LEU A 104 4.62 9.78 2.92
C LEU A 104 5.16 8.73 3.90
N PHE A 105 4.36 7.71 4.24
CA PHE A 105 4.79 6.62 5.13
C PHE A 105 6.00 5.89 4.56
N SER A 106 6.01 5.65 3.25
CA SER A 106 7.12 4.99 2.57
C SER A 106 8.43 5.76 2.69
N GLN A 107 8.37 7.08 2.57
CA GLN A 107 9.56 7.94 2.63
C GLN A 107 10.08 8.15 4.06
N LEU A 108 9.17 8.19 5.04
CA LEU A 108 9.56 8.47 6.43
C LEU A 108 9.98 7.20 7.21
N ALA A 109 9.31 6.06 6.99
CA ALA A 109 9.43 4.93 7.90
C ALA A 109 9.55 3.55 7.24
N LEU A 110 8.95 3.34 6.06
CA LEU A 110 8.80 2.00 5.49
C LEU A 110 10.15 1.29 5.28
N GLY A 111 11.17 2.00 4.80
CA GLY A 111 12.48 1.40 4.54
C GLY A 111 13.12 0.79 5.79
N GLY A 112 13.11 1.52 6.91
CA GLY A 112 13.61 1.04 8.21
C GLY A 112 12.80 -0.13 8.75
N LEU A 113 11.47 -0.04 8.68
CA LEU A 113 10.52 -1.07 9.07
C LEU A 113 10.77 -2.38 8.30
N LEU A 114 10.85 -2.30 6.96
CA LEU A 114 11.06 -3.48 6.11
C LEU A 114 12.43 -4.11 6.32
N ALA A 115 13.49 -3.31 6.55
CA ALA A 115 14.80 -3.82 6.89
C ALA A 115 14.81 -4.57 8.23
N ALA A 116 14.08 -4.08 9.23
CA ALA A 116 13.92 -4.77 10.51
C ALA A 116 13.10 -6.06 10.38
N PHE A 117 12.04 -6.03 9.58
CA PHE A 117 11.21 -7.20 9.28
C PHE A 117 12.00 -8.28 8.54
N GLN A 118 12.76 -7.91 7.50
CA GLN A 118 13.57 -8.84 6.70
C GLN A 118 14.66 -9.52 7.54
N ARG A 119 15.27 -8.82 8.50
CA ARG A 119 16.23 -9.44 9.45
C ARG A 119 15.56 -10.52 10.32
N ARG A 120 14.30 -10.33 10.72
CA ARG A 120 13.55 -11.30 11.54
C ARG A 120 13.03 -12.49 10.71
N TYR A 121 12.74 -12.25 9.41
CA TYR A 121 12.17 -13.23 8.49
C TYR A 121 12.97 -13.27 7.17
N PRO A 122 14.20 -13.81 7.17
CA PRO A 122 15.12 -13.73 6.03
C PRO A 122 14.66 -14.49 4.78
N ASP A 123 13.76 -15.47 4.94
CA ASP A 123 13.22 -16.27 3.84
C ASP A 123 12.03 -15.60 3.11
N ILE A 124 11.63 -14.37 3.53
CA ILE A 124 10.60 -13.57 2.87
C ILE A 124 11.27 -12.56 1.94
N LEU A 125 10.96 -12.64 0.63
CA LEU A 125 11.26 -11.59 -0.33
C LEU A 125 10.18 -10.50 -0.22
N ILE A 126 10.60 -9.24 -0.10
CA ILE A 126 9.68 -8.11 0.04
C ILE A 126 9.64 -7.33 -1.28
N GLU A 127 8.44 -7.12 -1.80
CA GLU A 127 8.16 -6.21 -2.91
C GLU A 127 7.23 -5.11 -2.39
N ALA A 128 7.69 -3.85 -2.40
CA ALA A 128 6.91 -2.72 -1.90
C ALA A 128 6.72 -1.66 -2.98
N ILE A 129 5.49 -1.17 -3.13
CA ILE A 129 5.14 -0.06 -4.02
C ILE A 129 4.58 1.08 -3.19
N SER A 130 5.04 2.30 -3.48
CA SER A 130 4.63 3.53 -2.81
C SER A 130 3.74 4.35 -3.72
N GLU A 131 2.48 4.53 -3.33
CA GLU A 131 1.51 5.31 -4.11
C GLU A 131 0.37 5.85 -3.23
N ASP A 132 -0.14 7.04 -3.58
CA ASP A 132 -1.25 7.69 -2.86
C ASP A 132 -2.62 7.42 -3.49
N ARG A 133 -2.67 6.76 -4.66
CA ARG A 133 -3.95 6.35 -5.24
C ARG A 133 -4.56 5.19 -4.47
N MET A 134 -5.88 5.13 -4.44
CA MET A 134 -6.61 3.97 -3.92
C MET A 134 -6.48 2.81 -4.92
N SER A 135 -5.36 2.07 -4.83
CA SER A 135 -5.19 0.83 -5.59
C SER A 135 -6.16 -0.24 -5.07
N ASP A 136 -6.77 -0.97 -5.99
CA ASP A 136 -7.56 -2.15 -5.62
C ASP A 136 -6.59 -3.29 -5.34
N LEU A 137 -6.49 -3.70 -4.06
CA LEU A 137 -5.62 -4.79 -3.61
C LEU A 137 -5.84 -6.09 -4.39
N VAL A 138 -7.08 -6.33 -4.82
CA VAL A 138 -7.45 -7.55 -5.55
C VAL A 138 -6.98 -7.50 -6.99
N ASP A 139 -7.17 -6.36 -7.67
CA ASP A 139 -6.81 -6.21 -9.07
C ASP A 139 -5.29 -6.00 -9.27
N GLU A 140 -4.59 -5.44 -8.28
CA GLU A 140 -3.16 -5.12 -8.36
C GLU A 140 -2.24 -6.13 -7.64
N GLN A 141 -2.77 -7.25 -7.13
CA GLN A 141 -2.03 -8.39 -6.55
C GLN A 141 -1.16 -8.08 -5.32
N PHE A 142 -1.58 -7.14 -4.47
CA PHE A 142 -0.92 -6.91 -3.19
C PHE A 142 -1.44 -7.87 -2.12
N ASP A 143 -0.52 -8.40 -1.30
CA ASP A 143 -0.86 -9.20 -0.12
C ASP A 143 -1.35 -8.30 1.02
N VAL A 144 -0.74 -7.12 1.17
CA VAL A 144 -0.97 -6.15 2.24
C VAL A 144 -0.99 -4.73 1.69
N ALA A 145 -1.90 -3.89 2.18
CA ALA A 145 -1.84 -2.45 2.00
C ALA A 145 -1.79 -1.70 3.33
N ILE A 146 -0.91 -0.73 3.42
CA ILE A 146 -0.97 0.29 4.45
C ILE A 146 -1.87 1.40 3.91
N ARG A 147 -2.85 1.84 4.70
CA ARG A 147 -3.82 2.86 4.31
C ARG A 147 -3.98 3.90 5.40
N ILE A 148 -4.25 5.12 4.97
CA ILE A 148 -4.59 6.26 5.82
C ILE A 148 -6.12 6.38 5.84
N ASN A 149 -6.72 6.46 7.04
CA ASN A 149 -8.16 6.62 7.25
C ASN A 149 -9.02 5.73 6.33
N PRO A 150 -8.83 4.39 6.33
CA PRO A 150 -9.55 3.50 5.43
C PRO A 150 -11.05 3.55 5.66
N GLN A 151 -11.83 3.43 4.58
CA GLN A 151 -13.29 3.36 4.68
C GLN A 151 -13.73 2.11 5.45
N LYS A 152 -14.64 2.27 6.42
CA LYS A 152 -15.14 1.18 7.29
C LYS A 152 -15.89 0.07 6.54
N ASN A 153 -16.38 0.33 5.33
CA ASN A 153 -17.16 -0.62 4.52
C ASN A 153 -16.31 -1.31 3.42
N SER A 154 -15.01 -1.35 3.54
CA SER A 154 -14.17 -2.08 2.61
C SER A 154 -14.24 -3.61 2.85
N SER A 155 -14.08 -4.40 1.79
CA SER A 155 -13.92 -5.87 1.88
C SER A 155 -12.59 -6.29 2.55
N LEU A 156 -11.76 -5.31 2.92
CA LEU A 156 -10.45 -5.50 3.52
C LEU A 156 -10.56 -5.67 5.03
N VAL A 157 -9.68 -6.50 5.57
CA VAL A 157 -9.56 -6.79 7.00
C VAL A 157 -8.17 -6.38 7.47
N GLY A 158 -8.06 -5.87 8.69
CA GLY A 158 -6.75 -5.50 9.22
C GLY A 158 -6.82 -4.80 10.56
N ARG A 159 -5.76 -4.08 10.89
CA ARG A 159 -5.59 -3.36 12.16
C ARG A 159 -5.02 -1.98 11.91
N CYS A 160 -5.48 -0.99 12.67
CA CYS A 160 -4.77 0.28 12.77
C CYS A 160 -3.62 0.10 13.78
N PHE A 161 -2.43 0.47 13.36
CA PHE A 161 -1.20 0.25 14.11
C PHE A 161 -0.59 1.55 14.62
N ALA A 162 -0.89 2.69 13.98
CA ALA A 162 -0.40 3.99 14.40
C ALA A 162 -1.42 5.09 14.09
N ARG A 163 -1.22 6.25 14.73
CA ARG A 163 -1.97 7.48 14.53
C ARG A 163 -1.00 8.62 14.32
N ASP A 164 -1.47 9.65 13.62
CA ASP A 164 -0.74 10.90 13.43
C ASP A 164 -1.70 12.07 13.65
N LYS A 165 -1.16 13.24 13.94
CA LYS A 165 -1.93 14.47 14.09
C LYS A 165 -1.66 15.38 12.90
N GLN A 166 -2.64 16.20 12.54
CA GLN A 166 -2.42 17.35 11.67
C GLN A 166 -2.11 18.57 12.54
N VAL A 167 -1.04 19.27 12.20
CA VAL A 167 -0.60 20.48 12.90
C VAL A 167 -0.52 21.66 11.93
N LEU A 168 -1.04 22.81 12.37
CA LEU A 168 -0.88 24.05 11.62
C LEU A 168 0.48 24.65 11.96
N VAL A 169 1.33 24.74 10.96
CA VAL A 169 2.71 25.20 11.13
C VAL A 169 3.05 26.38 10.22
N ALA A 170 3.99 27.18 10.68
CA ALA A 170 4.55 28.30 9.93
C ALA A 170 6.00 28.57 10.36
N LEU A 171 6.73 29.39 9.62
CA LEU A 171 7.99 29.95 10.09
C LEU A 171 7.78 30.86 11.32
N PRO A 172 8.75 30.93 12.26
CA PRO A 172 8.67 31.85 13.40
C PRO A 172 8.51 33.33 13.01
N ALA A 173 8.98 33.71 11.82
CA ALA A 173 8.86 35.07 11.29
C ALA A 173 7.43 35.45 10.86
N LEU A 174 6.57 34.45 10.59
CA LEU A 174 5.17 34.69 10.26
C LEU A 174 4.38 34.86 11.56
N VAL A 175 3.87 36.06 11.80
CA VAL A 175 3.12 36.39 13.01
C VAL A 175 1.75 35.69 12.96
N MET A 176 1.49 34.87 13.95
CA MET A 176 0.20 34.20 14.10
C MET A 176 -0.88 35.24 14.49
N PRO A 177 -2.00 35.33 13.73
CA PRO A 177 -3.15 36.15 14.12
C PRO A 177 -3.85 35.58 15.38
N THR A 178 -4.79 36.32 15.94
CA THR A 178 -5.52 35.91 17.16
C THR A 178 -6.30 34.59 17.00
N GLY A 179 -6.74 34.26 15.77
CA GLY A 179 -7.43 33.02 15.45
C GLY A 179 -8.85 32.92 16.03
N ASP A 180 -9.54 34.09 16.20
CA ASP A 180 -10.90 34.15 16.72
C ASP A 180 -11.86 33.25 15.90
N PRO A 181 -12.49 32.19 16.50
CA PRO A 181 -13.40 31.30 15.78
C PRO A 181 -14.66 31.99 15.27
N HIS A 182 -15.09 33.11 15.89
CA HIS A 182 -16.25 33.89 15.45
C HIS A 182 -15.91 34.86 14.31
N ASN A 183 -14.61 35.15 14.10
CA ASN A 183 -14.10 36.03 13.05
C ASN A 183 -12.76 35.48 12.52
N PRO A 184 -12.77 34.35 11.77
CA PRO A 184 -11.56 33.69 11.27
C PRO A 184 -10.74 34.63 10.41
N GLN A 185 -9.48 34.86 10.78
CA GLN A 185 -8.59 35.75 10.07
C GLN A 185 -7.92 35.05 8.90
N GLU A 186 -7.74 35.79 7.82
CA GLU A 186 -7.03 35.32 6.64
C GLU A 186 -5.54 35.16 6.93
N ILE A 187 -4.98 34.02 6.48
CA ILE A 187 -3.55 33.73 6.58
C ILE A 187 -2.99 33.29 5.23
N PRO A 188 -1.76 33.76 4.87
CA PRO A 188 -1.09 33.26 3.68
C PRO A 188 -0.82 31.74 3.85
N ALA A 189 -1.25 30.94 2.88
CA ALA A 189 -1.24 29.49 3.02
C ALA A 189 -0.64 28.77 1.82
N VAL A 190 0.04 27.66 2.10
CA VAL A 190 0.37 26.63 1.11
C VAL A 190 -0.53 25.45 1.37
N VAL A 191 -1.28 25.01 0.35
CA VAL A 191 -2.32 23.99 0.51
C VAL A 191 -2.15 22.82 -0.46
N MET A 192 -2.73 21.69 -0.09
CA MET A 192 -2.82 20.56 -1.03
C MET A 192 -3.71 20.92 -2.22
N SER A 193 -3.44 20.33 -3.39
CA SER A 193 -4.24 20.55 -4.60
C SER A 193 -5.72 20.15 -4.44
N THR A 194 -6.02 19.30 -3.46
CA THR A 194 -7.37 18.85 -3.09
C THR A 194 -8.13 19.84 -2.19
N PHE A 195 -7.47 20.88 -1.65
CA PHE A 195 -8.07 21.90 -0.79
C PHE A 195 -9.24 22.58 -1.47
N GLN A 196 -10.36 22.71 -0.75
CA GLN A 196 -11.57 23.32 -1.28
C GLN A 196 -11.69 24.81 -0.88
N PRO A 197 -12.16 25.68 -1.78
CA PRO A 197 -12.45 27.06 -1.42
C PRO A 197 -13.48 27.16 -0.27
N GLY A 198 -13.18 28.00 0.73
CA GLY A 198 -14.04 28.18 1.89
C GLY A 198 -13.82 27.20 3.04
N GLU A 199 -12.90 26.26 2.88
CA GLU A 199 -12.45 25.37 3.97
C GLU A 199 -11.70 26.20 5.02
N LEU A 200 -12.07 26.01 6.30
CA LEU A 200 -11.43 26.68 7.44
C LEU A 200 -10.45 25.72 8.12
N TRP A 201 -9.37 26.27 8.65
CA TRP A 201 -8.47 25.53 9.51
C TRP A 201 -8.80 25.78 10.97
N ALA A 202 -9.46 24.82 11.59
CA ALA A 202 -9.80 24.82 13.00
C ALA A 202 -8.77 23.99 13.78
N VAL A 203 -8.18 24.56 14.82
CA VAL A 203 -7.18 23.92 15.67
C VAL A 203 -7.50 24.16 17.14
N GLN A 204 -6.85 23.38 18.05
CA GLN A 204 -7.11 23.45 19.50
C GLN A 204 -8.60 23.28 19.84
N ASP A 205 -9.20 22.16 19.39
CA ASP A 205 -10.61 21.83 19.60
C ASP A 205 -11.58 22.94 19.11
N GLY A 206 -11.17 23.65 18.03
CA GLY A 206 -11.95 24.74 17.47
C GLY A 206 -11.82 26.10 18.20
N GLU A 207 -10.97 26.18 19.23
CA GLU A 207 -10.72 27.46 19.92
C GLU A 207 -10.06 28.49 19.01
N ARG A 208 -9.38 28.05 17.95
CA ARG A 208 -8.79 28.91 16.92
C ARG A 208 -9.21 28.48 15.53
N CYS A 209 -9.60 29.46 14.73
CA CYS A 209 -9.98 29.28 13.33
C CYS A 209 -9.25 30.29 12.44
N PHE A 210 -8.81 29.81 11.27
CA PHE A 210 -8.16 30.62 10.25
C PHE A 210 -8.79 30.37 8.88
N THR A 211 -8.79 31.40 8.04
CA THR A 211 -9.18 31.33 6.64
C THR A 211 -7.92 31.25 5.78
N PRO A 212 -7.56 30.05 5.24
CA PRO A 212 -6.39 29.93 4.39
C PRO A 212 -6.58 30.74 3.09
N GLN A 213 -5.60 31.59 2.76
CA GLN A 213 -5.50 32.25 1.47
C GLN A 213 -4.39 31.58 0.65
N PRO A 214 -4.75 30.67 -0.29
CA PRO A 214 -3.77 29.86 -0.98
C PRO A 214 -2.86 30.68 -1.88
N LEU A 215 -1.57 30.76 -1.54
CA LEU A 215 -0.51 31.28 -2.41
C LEU A 215 0.02 30.20 -3.36
N MET A 216 -0.03 28.91 -2.91
CA MET A 216 0.37 27.77 -3.71
C MET A 216 -0.60 26.60 -3.47
N ARG A 217 -0.86 25.82 -4.53
CA ARG A 217 -1.58 24.55 -4.49
C ARG A 217 -0.65 23.45 -4.99
N LEU A 218 -0.29 22.51 -4.13
CA LEU A 218 0.72 21.48 -4.41
C LEU A 218 0.11 20.09 -4.26
N SER A 219 0.55 19.12 -5.07
CA SER A 219 0.08 17.73 -5.00
C SER A 219 0.96 16.86 -4.10
N SER A 220 2.15 17.33 -3.73
CA SER A 220 3.10 16.60 -2.87
C SER A 220 3.19 17.29 -1.50
N ILE A 221 2.93 16.55 -0.44
CA ILE A 221 2.99 17.05 0.94
C ILE A 221 4.43 17.40 1.35
N LEU A 222 5.44 16.73 0.80
CA LEU A 222 6.86 17.06 1.03
C LEU A 222 7.23 18.39 0.39
N THR A 223 6.80 18.62 -0.86
CA THR A 223 7.01 19.90 -1.53
C THR A 223 6.29 21.02 -0.78
N LEU A 224 5.14 20.73 -0.19
CA LEU A 224 4.38 21.67 0.63
C LEU A 224 5.15 22.03 1.90
N ARG A 225 5.70 21.05 2.63
CA ARG A 225 6.60 21.31 3.77
C ARG A 225 7.78 22.20 3.38
N ASP A 226 8.44 21.85 2.28
CA ASP A 226 9.63 22.58 1.82
C ASP A 226 9.29 24.04 1.43
N ALA A 227 8.09 24.28 0.86
CA ALA A 227 7.61 25.64 0.57
C ALA A 227 7.34 26.43 1.86
N VAL A 228 6.80 25.80 2.91
CA VAL A 228 6.63 26.46 4.24
C VAL A 228 7.98 26.80 4.84
N LEU A 229 8.95 25.90 4.80
CA LEU A 229 10.32 26.14 5.27
C LEU A 229 11.02 27.26 4.49
N ALA A 230 10.66 27.45 3.22
CA ALA A 230 11.12 28.57 2.40
C ALA A 230 10.35 29.90 2.63
N GLY A 231 9.36 29.89 3.53
CA GLY A 231 8.64 31.12 3.91
C GLY A 231 7.40 31.43 3.08
N ALA A 232 6.85 30.49 2.34
CA ALA A 232 5.70 30.73 1.46
C ALA A 232 4.35 30.89 2.20
N GLY A 233 4.31 30.71 3.53
CA GLY A 233 3.09 30.85 4.34
C GLY A 233 2.94 29.73 5.37
N ALA A 234 1.74 29.59 5.93
CA ALA A 234 1.39 28.51 6.86
C ALA A 234 0.84 27.30 6.11
N ALA A 235 0.89 26.12 6.75
CA ALA A 235 0.27 24.90 6.22
C ALA A 235 -0.22 23.95 7.32
N MET A 236 -1.24 23.17 6.99
CA MET A 236 -1.66 22.03 7.78
C MET A 236 -0.86 20.81 7.33
N LEU A 237 -0.06 20.23 8.23
CA LEU A 237 0.87 19.12 7.94
C LEU A 237 0.79 18.02 8.98
N PRO A 238 1.04 16.75 8.62
CA PRO A 238 1.24 15.68 9.59
C PRO A 238 2.38 16.02 10.55
N GLN A 239 2.15 15.82 11.85
CA GLN A 239 3.16 16.09 12.88
C GLN A 239 4.43 15.27 12.65
N SER A 240 4.27 13.99 12.25
CA SER A 240 5.40 13.12 11.92
C SER A 240 6.32 13.68 10.83
N LEU A 241 5.79 14.48 9.90
CA LEU A 241 6.57 15.09 8.82
C LEU A 241 7.42 16.27 9.26
N VAL A 242 7.00 16.96 10.33
CA VAL A 242 7.61 18.24 10.76
C VAL A 242 8.13 18.20 12.21
N SER A 243 8.10 17.02 12.86
CA SER A 243 8.54 16.86 14.25
C SER A 243 9.94 17.41 14.49
N LYS A 244 10.88 17.07 13.60
CA LYS A 244 12.26 17.55 13.69
C LYS A 244 12.35 19.09 13.58
N GLN A 245 11.65 19.68 12.63
CA GLN A 245 11.67 21.14 12.41
C GLN A 245 11.00 21.89 13.57
N LEU A 246 10.00 21.30 14.20
CA LEU A 246 9.38 21.83 15.42
C LEU A 246 10.34 21.77 16.60
N GLU A 247 11.04 20.64 16.79
CA GLU A 247 12.04 20.46 17.86
C GLU A 247 13.25 21.39 17.68
N GLU A 248 13.71 21.59 16.45
CA GLU A 248 14.82 22.49 16.10
C GLU A 248 14.41 23.99 16.07
N GLY A 249 13.12 24.29 16.19
CA GLY A 249 12.58 25.64 16.15
C GLY A 249 12.60 26.30 14.78
N GLU A 250 12.79 25.53 13.72
CA GLU A 250 12.69 26.02 12.34
C GLU A 250 11.23 26.33 11.97
N LEU A 251 10.29 25.59 12.55
CA LEU A 251 8.85 25.82 12.46
C LEU A 251 8.26 26.05 13.85
N VAL A 252 7.15 26.78 13.88
CA VAL A 252 6.29 26.93 15.07
C VAL A 252 4.93 26.31 14.80
N CYS A 253 4.39 25.62 15.80
CA CYS A 253 3.04 25.06 15.77
C CYS A 253 2.03 26.11 16.26
N TRP A 254 1.03 26.41 15.44
CA TRP A 254 -0.06 27.33 15.79
C TRP A 254 -1.25 26.58 16.42
N GLY A 255 -1.25 25.25 16.35
CA GLY A 255 -2.24 24.38 16.96
C GLY A 255 -2.36 23.04 16.23
N GLU A 256 -3.07 22.11 16.86
CA GLU A 256 -3.33 20.77 16.36
C GLU A 256 -4.80 20.65 15.94
N GLU A 257 -5.07 19.89 14.87
CA GLU A 257 -6.42 19.51 14.50
C GLU A 257 -6.94 18.40 15.44
N GLU A 258 -8.23 18.42 15.77
CA GLU A 258 -8.86 17.41 16.65
C GLU A 258 -8.85 16.01 16.04
N ASN A 259 -9.04 15.93 14.73
CA ASN A 259 -9.15 14.65 14.05
C ASN A 259 -7.78 13.97 13.90
N LEU A 260 -7.69 12.73 14.42
CA LEU A 260 -6.50 11.92 14.25
C LEU A 260 -6.52 11.20 12.89
N THR A 261 -5.36 11.16 12.27
CA THR A 261 -5.11 10.34 11.08
C THR A 261 -4.73 8.93 11.54
N GLU A 262 -5.48 7.92 11.11
CA GLU A 262 -5.18 6.51 11.43
C GLU A 262 -4.42 5.83 10.31
N LEU A 263 -3.31 5.16 10.65
CA LEU A 263 -2.54 4.30 9.75
C LEU A 263 -2.91 2.84 10.03
N CYS A 264 -3.45 2.17 9.04
CA CYS A 264 -3.95 0.82 9.16
C CYS A 264 -3.26 -0.11 8.16
N VAL A 265 -2.93 -1.32 8.60
CA VAL A 265 -2.44 -2.41 7.77
C VAL A 265 -3.60 -3.32 7.42
N LEU A 266 -3.88 -3.48 6.13
CA LEU A 266 -5.06 -4.16 5.59
C LEU A 266 -4.67 -5.29 4.64
N HIS A 267 -5.51 -6.32 4.54
CA HIS A 267 -5.37 -7.43 3.61
C HIS A 267 -6.75 -7.97 3.17
N THR A 268 -6.82 -8.79 2.12
CA THR A 268 -8.08 -9.20 1.46
C THR A 268 -8.75 -10.43 2.06
N SER A 269 -8.10 -11.22 2.91
CA SER A 269 -8.60 -12.54 3.31
C SER A 269 -8.93 -12.64 4.79
N ARG A 270 -10.15 -13.10 5.10
CA ARG A 270 -10.55 -13.51 6.46
C ARG A 270 -10.20 -14.97 6.77
N HIS A 271 -10.04 -15.83 5.75
CA HIS A 271 -10.02 -17.29 5.94
C HIS A 271 -8.71 -17.99 5.56
N LEU A 272 -7.88 -17.38 4.70
CA LEU A 272 -6.62 -17.98 4.22
C LEU A 272 -5.49 -16.96 4.41
N GLN A 273 -5.27 -16.51 5.66
CA GLN A 273 -4.11 -15.66 5.95
C GLN A 273 -2.84 -16.48 5.70
N SER A 274 -2.11 -16.07 4.67
CA SER A 274 -0.75 -16.56 4.46
C SER A 274 0.09 -16.22 5.71
N ILE A 275 0.93 -17.14 6.13
CA ILE A 275 1.76 -16.96 7.33
C ILE A 275 2.64 -15.71 7.21
N ARG A 276 3.10 -15.34 5.99
CA ARG A 276 3.90 -14.13 5.75
C ARG A 276 3.10 -12.85 5.99
N VAL A 277 1.81 -12.82 5.62
CA VAL A 277 0.91 -11.69 5.90
C VAL A 277 0.68 -11.56 7.40
N LYS A 278 0.36 -12.67 8.06
CA LYS A 278 0.14 -12.69 9.52
C LYS A 278 1.34 -12.14 10.29
N VAL A 279 2.54 -12.66 10.02
CA VAL A 279 3.74 -12.21 10.75
C VAL A 279 4.10 -10.76 10.43
N PHE A 280 3.77 -10.25 9.23
CA PHE A 280 3.98 -8.85 8.91
C PHE A 280 2.99 -7.94 9.64
N VAL A 281 1.70 -8.31 9.69
CA VAL A 281 0.68 -7.56 10.44
C VAL A 281 1.01 -7.53 11.94
N GLU A 282 1.45 -8.65 12.50
CA GLU A 282 1.90 -8.72 13.90
C GLU A 282 3.14 -7.84 14.11
N PHE A 283 4.14 -7.96 13.23
CA PHE A 283 5.39 -7.20 13.31
C PHE A 283 5.17 -5.69 13.26
N ILE A 284 4.36 -5.18 12.32
CA ILE A 284 4.11 -3.74 12.20
C ILE A 284 3.37 -3.21 13.44
N CYS A 285 2.43 -3.97 14.01
CA CYS A 285 1.75 -3.59 15.24
C CYS A 285 2.71 -3.60 16.45
N GLU A 286 3.65 -4.55 16.52
CA GLU A 286 4.69 -4.60 17.55
C GLU A 286 5.69 -3.43 17.43
N HIS A 287 5.93 -2.95 16.21
CA HIS A 287 6.88 -1.86 15.93
C HIS A 287 6.38 -0.50 16.41
N TYR A 288 5.07 -0.31 16.53
CA TYR A 288 4.43 0.92 17.02
C TYR A 288 3.64 0.68 18.33
N PRO A 289 4.30 0.29 19.43
CA PRO A 289 3.61 -0.12 20.66
C PRO A 289 2.82 1.00 21.34
N ALA A 290 3.25 2.26 21.16
CA ALA A 290 2.54 3.44 21.67
C ALA A 290 1.37 3.85 20.77
N GLY A 291 1.24 3.26 19.57
CA GLY A 291 0.18 3.60 18.62
C GLY A 291 0.33 4.99 17.97
N TRP A 292 1.51 5.62 18.07
CA TRP A 292 1.80 6.89 17.40
C TRP A 292 2.82 6.70 16.30
N PHE A 293 2.57 7.37 15.17
CA PHE A 293 3.53 7.46 14.08
C PHE A 293 4.51 8.58 14.40
N VAL A 294 5.62 8.21 15.02
CA VAL A 294 6.74 9.10 15.33
C VAL A 294 7.93 8.63 14.51
N THR A 295 8.62 9.54 13.83
CA THR A 295 9.82 9.26 13.03
C THR A 295 11.08 9.69 13.76
#